data_1ab77ba22ecd11ed4a98f385080bb7b8
#
_entry.id   1ab77ba22ecd11ed4a98f385080bb7b8
#
_cell.length_a   1.000
_cell.length_b   1.000
_cell.length_c   1.000
_cell.angle_alpha   90.00
_cell.angle_beta   90.00
_cell.angle_gamma   90.00
#
_symmetry.space_group_name_H-M   'P 1'
#
loop_
_entity.id
_entity.type
_entity.pdbx_description
1 polymer ?
#
loop_
_entity_poly.entity_id
_entity_poly.type
_entity_poly.pdbx_seq_one_letter_code
_entity_poly.pdbx_strand_id
1 'polypeptide(L)'
;MRRFPSASALIGANKPDIPVIGLRPHAAARAARWFIEHFPGDVAYAYKANSSVFLIGALYGAGIRHFDVASLPEIEDAATIPDAHLHFMHPVKSRHAIRRAYDLGVRSFSLDGEDELDKIVEATGGARD
;
A
#
# COMPACT_ATOMS: atom_id res chain seq x y z
N MET A 1 10.84 16.20 12.42
CA MET A 1 11.25 14.83 12.87
C MET A 1 12.73 14.86 13.22
N ARG A 2 13.09 14.39 14.44
CA ARG A 2 14.51 14.31 14.85
C ARG A 2 15.18 13.10 14.19
N ARG A 3 16.43 13.25 13.80
CA ARG A 3 17.24 12.19 13.18
C ARG A 3 18.31 11.72 14.16
N PHE A 4 18.52 10.41 14.23
CA PHE A 4 19.56 9.77 15.05
C PHE A 4 20.35 8.78 14.19
N PRO A 5 21.65 8.64 14.42
CA PRO A 5 22.47 7.71 13.65
C PRO A 5 22.16 6.24 13.96
N SER A 6 21.63 5.95 15.14
CA SER A 6 21.26 4.60 15.58
C SER A 6 20.17 4.64 16.67
N ALA A 7 19.57 3.50 16.94
CA ALA A 7 18.64 3.33 18.07
C ALA A 7 19.34 3.60 19.41
N SER A 8 20.58 3.13 19.58
CA SER A 8 21.38 3.39 20.80
C SER A 8 21.62 4.88 21.02
N ALA A 9 21.91 5.64 19.97
CA ALA A 9 22.08 7.09 20.06
C ALA A 9 20.78 7.80 20.46
N LEU A 10 19.62 7.33 19.96
CA LEU A 10 18.31 7.84 20.35
C LEU A 10 18.05 7.58 21.85
N ILE A 11 18.27 6.34 22.30
CA ILE A 11 18.05 5.94 23.69
C ILE A 11 18.96 6.74 24.61
N GLY A 12 20.24 6.85 24.28
CA GLY A 12 21.22 7.61 25.08
C GLY A 12 20.87 9.10 25.22
N ALA A 13 20.36 9.70 24.13
CA ALA A 13 20.01 11.13 24.12
C ALA A 13 18.68 11.46 24.82
N ASN A 14 17.66 10.62 24.65
CA ASN A 14 16.29 10.92 25.08
C ASN A 14 15.81 10.09 26.28
N LYS A 15 16.45 8.94 26.59
CA LYS A 15 16.04 8.01 27.65
C LYS A 15 14.52 7.84 27.72
N PRO A 16 13.86 7.41 26.60
CA PRO A 16 12.41 7.37 26.54
C PRO A 16 11.86 6.34 27.54
N ASP A 17 10.79 6.71 28.21
CA ASP A 17 10.02 5.87 29.14
C ASP A 17 8.81 5.19 28.47
N ILE A 18 8.57 5.48 27.19
CA ILE A 18 7.52 4.89 26.36
C ILE A 18 8.14 4.28 25.08
N PRO A 19 7.44 3.32 24.44
CA PRO A 19 7.88 2.78 23.16
C PRO A 19 8.08 3.86 22.09
N VAL A 20 9.16 3.75 21.33
CA VAL A 20 9.50 4.66 20.23
C VAL A 20 9.61 3.88 18.93
N ILE A 21 8.92 4.36 17.91
CA ILE A 21 9.00 3.80 16.55
C ILE A 21 10.08 4.55 15.76
N GLY A 22 11.10 3.81 15.32
CA GLY A 22 12.15 4.33 14.45
C GLY A 22 11.86 4.00 12.98
N LEU A 23 11.83 5.01 12.13
CA LEU A 23 11.65 4.83 10.68
C LEU A 23 13.01 4.93 9.96
N ARG A 24 13.23 4.04 9.01
CA ARG A 24 14.43 3.98 8.15
C ARG A 24 14.05 4.06 6.66
N PRO A 25 13.61 5.22 6.15
CA PRO A 25 13.08 5.35 4.79
C PRO A 25 14.07 4.90 3.70
N HIS A 26 15.36 5.18 3.90
CA HIS A 26 16.41 4.74 2.97
C HIS A 26 16.59 3.22 2.90
N ALA A 27 16.26 2.49 3.97
CA ALA A 27 16.29 1.02 3.94
C ALA A 27 15.13 0.48 3.11
N ALA A 28 13.92 1.07 3.27
CA ALA A 28 12.76 0.73 2.44
C ALA A 28 13.01 1.04 0.97
N ALA A 29 13.57 2.21 0.65
CA ALA A 29 13.92 2.58 -0.72
C ALA A 29 14.95 1.63 -1.36
N ARG A 30 15.93 1.13 -0.61
CA ARG A 30 16.89 0.11 -1.11
C ARG A 30 16.20 -1.22 -1.40
N ALA A 31 15.34 -1.68 -0.47
CA ALA A 31 14.59 -2.91 -0.66
C ALA A 31 13.67 -2.82 -1.88
N ALA A 32 12.95 -1.71 -2.03
CA ALA A 32 12.07 -1.48 -3.18
C ALA A 32 12.84 -1.54 -4.50
N ARG A 33 13.98 -0.85 -4.61
CA ARG A 33 14.82 -0.90 -5.81
C ARG A 33 15.31 -2.31 -6.11
N TRP A 34 15.72 -3.05 -5.08
CA TRP A 34 16.16 -4.42 -5.26
C TRP A 34 15.06 -5.31 -5.86
N PHE A 35 13.82 -5.21 -5.35
CA PHE A 35 12.69 -5.95 -5.91
C PHE A 35 12.37 -5.52 -7.34
N ILE A 36 12.35 -4.22 -7.62
CA ILE A 36 12.08 -3.69 -8.97
C ILE A 36 13.13 -4.22 -9.99
N GLU A 37 14.39 -4.31 -9.58
CA GLU A 37 15.49 -4.76 -10.44
C GLU A 37 15.51 -6.27 -10.68
N HIS A 38 15.00 -7.08 -9.73
CA HIS A 38 15.17 -8.55 -9.75
C HIS A 38 13.84 -9.30 -9.95
N PHE A 39 12.69 -8.69 -9.75
CA PHE A 39 11.41 -9.33 -9.97
C PHE A 39 10.92 -9.10 -11.41
N PRO A 40 10.60 -10.15 -12.17
CA PRO A 40 10.21 -10.03 -13.57
C PRO A 40 8.70 -9.67 -13.72
N GLY A 41 8.27 -8.59 -13.10
CA GLY A 41 6.89 -8.11 -13.10
C GLY A 41 6.73 -6.86 -12.24
N ASP A 42 5.51 -6.39 -12.07
CA ASP A 42 5.21 -5.26 -11.23
C ASP A 42 5.30 -5.61 -9.75
N VAL A 43 5.94 -4.74 -8.98
CA VAL A 43 6.14 -4.92 -7.54
C VAL A 43 5.08 -4.12 -6.80
N ALA A 44 4.12 -4.82 -6.20
CA ALA A 44 3.08 -4.20 -5.39
C ALA A 44 3.48 -4.18 -3.90
N TYR A 45 3.37 -3.02 -3.27
CA TYR A 45 3.59 -2.89 -1.84
C TYR A 45 2.29 -3.13 -1.06
N ALA A 46 2.32 -4.02 -0.07
CA ALA A 46 1.19 -4.27 0.82
C ALA A 46 0.99 -3.09 1.78
N TYR A 47 -0.01 -2.25 1.49
CA TYR A 47 -0.26 -0.98 2.18
C TYR A 47 -0.48 -1.14 3.69
N LYS A 48 -1.17 -2.22 4.08
CA LYS A 48 -1.42 -2.59 5.48
C LYS A 48 -0.15 -2.83 6.31
N ALA A 49 0.99 -3.13 5.68
CA ALA A 49 2.23 -3.42 6.40
C ALA A 49 2.76 -2.18 7.13
N ASN A 50 2.75 -1.04 6.48
CA ASN A 50 3.02 0.27 7.09
C ASN A 50 2.64 1.40 6.12
N SER A 51 1.55 2.09 6.39
CA SER A 51 1.02 3.20 5.58
C SER A 51 1.55 4.58 5.98
N SER A 52 2.61 4.66 6.79
CA SER A 52 3.15 5.96 7.18
C SER A 52 3.61 6.76 5.95
N VAL A 53 3.27 8.04 5.91
CA VAL A 53 3.60 8.94 4.79
C VAL A 53 5.10 8.96 4.47
N PHE A 54 5.96 8.80 5.48
CA PHE A 54 7.42 8.77 5.29
C PHE A 54 7.89 7.50 4.59
N LEU A 55 7.27 6.35 4.90
CA LEU A 55 7.62 5.09 4.27
C LEU A 55 7.05 5.04 2.85
N ILE A 56 5.80 5.38 2.67
CA ILE A 56 5.15 5.45 1.35
C ILE A 56 5.92 6.40 0.43
N GLY A 57 6.30 7.59 0.93
CA GLY A 57 7.12 8.53 0.16
C GLY A 57 8.49 7.97 -0.25
N ALA A 58 9.14 7.16 0.61
CA ALA A 58 10.40 6.51 0.29
C ALA A 58 10.25 5.42 -0.77
N LEU A 59 9.16 4.62 -0.69
CA LEU A 59 8.83 3.58 -1.66
C LEU A 59 8.47 4.21 -3.02
N TYR A 60 7.64 5.24 -3.01
CA TYR A 60 7.26 5.99 -4.21
C TYR A 60 8.49 6.63 -4.88
N GLY A 61 9.36 7.28 -4.09
CA GLY A 61 10.61 7.84 -4.57
C GLY A 61 11.60 6.81 -5.11
N ALA A 62 11.48 5.54 -4.69
CA ALA A 62 12.26 4.42 -5.21
C ALA A 62 11.68 3.80 -6.50
N GLY A 63 10.46 4.18 -6.90
CA GLY A 63 9.81 3.71 -8.12
C GLY A 63 8.59 2.81 -7.93
N ILE A 64 8.19 2.51 -6.68
CA ILE A 64 6.94 1.77 -6.44
C ILE A 64 5.76 2.61 -6.89
N ARG A 65 4.87 2.00 -7.67
CA ARG A 65 3.61 2.59 -8.16
C ARG A 65 2.41 1.67 -7.90
N HIS A 66 2.63 0.40 -7.64
CA HIS A 66 1.59 -0.59 -7.38
C HIS A 66 1.43 -0.80 -5.87
N PHE A 67 0.19 -0.79 -5.40
CA PHE A 67 -0.15 -0.95 -3.99
C PHE A 67 -1.25 -2.00 -3.82
N ASP A 68 -0.96 -3.03 -3.02
CA ASP A 68 -1.94 -4.00 -2.53
C ASP A 68 -2.69 -3.38 -1.36
N VAL A 69 -3.99 -3.13 -1.56
CA VAL A 69 -4.90 -2.53 -0.58
C VAL A 69 -5.99 -3.52 -0.21
N ALA A 70 -6.35 -3.57 1.07
CA ALA A 70 -7.25 -4.57 1.61
C ALA A 70 -8.58 -4.00 2.15
N SER A 71 -8.71 -2.68 2.23
CA SER A 71 -9.90 -2.01 2.80
C SER A 71 -10.19 -0.68 2.11
N LEU A 72 -11.43 -0.22 2.24
CA LEU A 72 -11.82 1.07 1.65
C LEU A 72 -11.03 2.26 2.20
N PRO A 73 -10.76 2.38 3.52
CA PRO A 73 -9.90 3.44 4.03
C PRO A 73 -8.50 3.43 3.43
N GLU A 74 -7.89 2.24 3.22
CA GLU A 74 -6.59 2.13 2.56
C GLU A 74 -6.65 2.60 1.10
N ILE A 75 -7.73 2.26 0.38
CA ILE A 75 -7.93 2.70 -1.00
C ILE A 75 -8.07 4.22 -1.07
N GLU A 76 -8.88 4.83 -0.20
CA GLU A 76 -9.09 6.28 -0.16
C GLU A 76 -7.79 7.03 0.16
N ASP A 77 -6.98 6.51 1.07
CA ASP A 77 -5.67 7.08 1.39
C ASP A 77 -4.68 6.89 0.23
N ALA A 78 -4.53 5.68 -0.29
CA ALA A 78 -3.61 5.38 -1.37
C ALA A 78 -3.97 6.03 -2.72
N ALA A 79 -5.26 6.28 -2.98
CA ALA A 79 -5.73 6.99 -4.18
C ALA A 79 -5.23 8.45 -4.26
N THR A 80 -4.71 9.00 -3.17
CA THR A 80 -4.07 10.33 -3.16
C THR A 80 -2.64 10.31 -3.72
N ILE A 81 -2.03 9.13 -3.89
CA ILE A 81 -0.67 8.98 -4.40
C ILE A 81 -0.69 9.17 -5.92
N PRO A 82 0.08 10.09 -6.48
CA PRO A 82 0.12 10.31 -7.93
C PRO A 82 0.51 9.04 -8.70
N ASP A 83 -0.16 8.75 -9.80
CA ASP A 83 0.12 7.62 -10.69
C ASP A 83 0.13 6.25 -9.97
N ALA A 84 -0.58 6.12 -8.85
CA ALA A 84 -0.70 4.86 -8.14
C ALA A 84 -1.66 3.90 -8.84
N HIS A 85 -1.23 2.65 -9.00
CA HIS A 85 -2.05 1.53 -9.42
C HIS A 85 -2.48 0.73 -8.19
N LEU A 86 -3.77 0.76 -7.89
CA LEU A 86 -4.33 0.11 -6.70
C LEU A 86 -4.91 -1.25 -7.06
N HIS A 87 -4.55 -2.26 -6.27
CA HIS A 87 -5.04 -3.62 -6.39
C HIS A 87 -5.82 -3.97 -5.13
N PHE A 88 -7.13 -4.19 -5.25
CA PHE A 88 -7.97 -4.52 -4.10
C PHE A 88 -7.92 -6.02 -3.82
N MET A 89 -6.95 -6.42 -3.02
CA MET A 89 -6.56 -7.82 -2.84
C MET A 89 -7.24 -8.52 -1.64
N HIS A 90 -8.24 -7.93 -1.00
CA HIS A 90 -9.07 -8.65 -0.04
C HIS A 90 -10.02 -9.61 -0.79
N PRO A 91 -10.02 -10.91 -0.50
CA PRO A 91 -10.83 -11.88 -1.27
C PRO A 91 -12.33 -11.67 -1.12
N VAL A 92 -12.81 -11.17 0.02
CA VAL A 92 -14.23 -10.93 0.31
C VAL A 92 -14.47 -9.44 0.53
N LYS A 93 -15.24 -8.81 -0.36
CA LYS A 93 -15.48 -7.36 -0.34
C LYS A 93 -16.99 -7.06 -0.29
N SER A 94 -17.41 -5.97 0.34
CA SER A 94 -18.78 -5.50 0.22
C SER A 94 -19.03 -4.84 -1.15
N ARG A 95 -20.26 -4.92 -1.66
CA ARG A 95 -20.65 -4.25 -2.92
C ARG A 95 -20.36 -2.74 -2.88
N HIS A 96 -20.60 -2.11 -1.74
CA HIS A 96 -20.28 -0.70 -1.53
C HIS A 96 -18.78 -0.42 -1.70
N ALA A 97 -17.92 -1.25 -1.08
CA ALA A 97 -16.47 -1.08 -1.17
C ALA A 97 -15.95 -1.31 -2.59
N ILE A 98 -16.48 -2.30 -3.33
CA ILE A 98 -16.10 -2.55 -4.71
C ILE A 98 -16.48 -1.35 -5.60
N ARG A 99 -17.72 -0.86 -5.49
CA ARG A 99 -18.18 0.31 -6.27
C ARG A 99 -17.33 1.54 -5.99
N ARG A 100 -17.13 1.85 -4.72
CA ARG A 100 -16.31 3.00 -4.33
C ARG A 100 -14.85 2.88 -4.78
N ALA A 101 -14.27 1.69 -4.68
CA ALA A 101 -12.93 1.40 -5.20
C ALA A 101 -12.86 1.64 -6.73
N TYR A 102 -13.84 1.14 -7.46
CA TYR A 102 -13.94 1.33 -8.91
C TYR A 102 -14.05 2.82 -9.29
N ASP A 103 -14.86 3.60 -8.55
CA ASP A 103 -14.99 5.06 -8.74
C ASP A 103 -13.65 5.79 -8.48
N LEU A 104 -12.82 5.25 -7.59
CA LEU A 104 -11.48 5.77 -7.28
C LEU A 104 -10.38 5.25 -8.24
N GLY A 105 -10.76 4.54 -9.29
CA GLY A 105 -9.83 4.09 -10.32
C GLY A 105 -9.24 2.70 -10.13
N VAL A 106 -9.66 1.93 -9.10
CA VAL A 106 -9.25 0.53 -8.95
C VAL A 106 -9.83 -0.31 -10.09
N ARG A 107 -8.99 -1.10 -10.75
CA ARG A 107 -9.37 -1.99 -11.87
C ARG A 107 -8.96 -3.44 -11.64
N SER A 108 -8.21 -3.70 -10.57
CA SER A 108 -7.72 -5.03 -10.22
C SER A 108 -8.33 -5.48 -8.89
N PHE A 109 -9.04 -6.60 -8.92
CA PHE A 109 -9.76 -7.15 -7.77
C PHE A 109 -9.42 -8.63 -7.63
N SER A 110 -9.03 -9.07 -6.41
CA SER A 110 -8.92 -10.49 -6.11
C SER A 110 -10.29 -11.10 -5.85
N LEU A 111 -10.41 -12.39 -6.12
CA LEU A 111 -11.58 -13.18 -5.77
C LEU A 111 -11.16 -14.62 -5.47
N ASP A 112 -11.98 -15.35 -4.71
CA ASP A 112 -11.78 -16.74 -4.37
C ASP A 112 -13.04 -17.61 -4.60
N GLY A 113 -14.11 -17.01 -5.11
CA GLY A 113 -15.37 -17.68 -5.40
C GLY A 113 -16.23 -16.96 -6.43
N GLU A 114 -17.20 -17.68 -6.99
CA GLU A 114 -18.12 -17.16 -8.02
C GLU A 114 -19.00 -16.03 -7.46
N ASP A 115 -19.46 -16.17 -6.21
CA ASP A 115 -20.25 -15.11 -5.54
C ASP A 115 -19.52 -13.77 -5.46
N GLU A 116 -18.21 -13.80 -5.32
CA GLU A 116 -17.39 -12.58 -5.31
C GLU A 116 -17.27 -11.99 -6.71
N LEU A 117 -17.12 -12.85 -7.73
CA LEU A 117 -17.11 -12.42 -9.13
C LEU A 117 -18.43 -11.72 -9.48
N ASP A 118 -19.58 -12.30 -9.11
CA ASP A 118 -20.90 -11.71 -9.37
C ASP A 118 -21.01 -10.31 -8.72
N LYS A 119 -20.54 -10.14 -7.50
CA LYS A 119 -20.50 -8.83 -6.83
C LYS A 119 -19.63 -7.82 -7.58
N ILE A 120 -18.47 -8.25 -8.07
CA ILE A 120 -17.56 -7.38 -8.82
C ILE A 120 -18.23 -6.96 -10.14
N VAL A 121 -18.76 -7.89 -10.89
CA VAL A 121 -19.47 -7.62 -12.18
C VAL A 121 -20.64 -6.67 -11.95
N GLU A 122 -21.48 -6.93 -10.94
CA GLU A 122 -22.62 -6.07 -10.58
C GLU A 122 -22.17 -4.64 -10.24
N ALA A 123 -21.14 -4.51 -9.39
CA ALA A 123 -20.69 -3.21 -8.88
C ALA A 123 -19.92 -2.38 -9.91
N THR A 124 -19.27 -3.02 -10.90
CA THR A 124 -18.48 -2.37 -11.96
C THR A 124 -19.21 -2.28 -13.30
N GLY A 125 -20.43 -2.83 -13.39
CA GLY A 125 -21.18 -2.89 -14.65
C GLY A 125 -20.61 -3.86 -15.68
N GLY A 126 -19.76 -4.81 -15.25
CA GLY A 126 -19.11 -5.78 -16.14
C GLY A 126 -18.06 -5.15 -17.05
N ALA A 127 -17.56 -3.97 -16.72
CA ALA A 127 -16.52 -3.30 -17.51
C ALA A 127 -15.30 -4.22 -17.65
N ARG A 128 -14.88 -4.40 -18.89
CA ARG A 128 -13.59 -5.01 -19.24
C ARG A 128 -12.71 -3.88 -19.74
N ASP A 129 -11.63 -3.65 -19.04
CA ASP A 129 -10.56 -2.76 -19.50
C ASP A 129 -9.54 -3.54 -20.30
#